data_19796928949680fe6d726121a1d35835
#
_entry.id   19796928949680fe6d726121a1d35835
#
_cell.length_a   1.000
_cell.length_b   1.000
_cell.length_c   1.000
_cell.angle_alpha   90.00
_cell.angle_beta   90.00
_cell.angle_gamma   90.00
#
_symmetry.space_group_name_H-M   'P 1'
#
loop_
_entity.id
_entity.type
_entity.pdbx_description
1 polymer ?
#
loop_
_entity_poly.entity_id
_entity_poly.type
_entity_poly.pdbx_seq_one_letter_code
_entity_poly.pdbx_strand_id
1 'polypeptide(L)'
;AVHTMLTELGLNRSPVDYVIERLSETLRAPVVLEDSAHRVVAWAPGPGADPGATESARTTDAGRTATVSTAAVSTATTNDAEAILAPWANLGGRDLELPEGWERVAVEARGNRWGSLTALPGKPHPAGRRTVLELGAFALALDRLADLDGDQWLELSSKRLFDVLLGGRYRHDTELATQLAASGLPVEGRVLVGATLTGIGDFGSHDSLEHAILETALRRAVAPEGRAILTPDATGTLLALLSFPPGDPRIDSGGATPPLAARLAHELSMLLPDTTPANWRAHLSLGVPGRRIGGLITSLERVRVAGWLPAVAAVGRVTVQQAERQPLAYLMRGLSATPAVQEFAENALAPLLEHDRHGGPGHSGDLQQVLQAYLAHPTNRSLAAQRARLSRSVFYQRLALIEELLGVDLADGETIATLTVALLAHGGTS
;
A
#
# COMPACT_ATOMS: atom_id res chain seq x y z
N ALA A 1 20.79 -35.53 -9.57
CA ALA A 1 20.71 -34.13 -10.04
C ALA A 1 19.66 -33.32 -9.28
N VAL A 2 18.34 -33.67 -9.36
CA VAL A 2 17.26 -32.89 -8.71
C VAL A 2 17.40 -32.85 -7.18
N HIS A 3 17.67 -33.98 -6.55
CA HIS A 3 17.90 -34.08 -5.09
C HIS A 3 19.06 -33.16 -4.66
N THR A 4 20.20 -33.25 -5.31
CA THR A 4 21.38 -32.42 -4.98
C THR A 4 21.05 -30.94 -5.13
N MET A 5 20.39 -30.53 -6.23
CA MET A 5 20.00 -29.16 -6.49
C MET A 5 19.08 -28.61 -5.40
N LEU A 6 18.00 -29.32 -5.06
CA LEU A 6 17.04 -28.82 -4.07
C LEU A 6 17.62 -28.83 -2.64
N THR A 7 18.50 -29.78 -2.31
CA THR A 7 19.20 -29.77 -1.03
C THR A 7 20.20 -28.59 -0.95
N GLU A 8 20.91 -28.29 -2.02
CA GLU A 8 21.80 -27.13 -2.09
C GLU A 8 21.04 -25.80 -1.97
N LEU A 9 19.83 -25.70 -2.57
CA LEU A 9 19.00 -24.52 -2.43
C LEU A 9 18.59 -24.27 -0.97
N GLY A 10 18.25 -25.33 -0.23
CA GLY A 10 17.93 -25.22 1.21
C GLY A 10 19.16 -24.85 2.06
N LEU A 11 20.31 -25.48 1.80
CA LEU A 11 21.54 -25.22 2.55
C LEU A 11 22.10 -23.82 2.29
N ASN A 12 21.95 -23.30 1.07
CA ASN A 12 22.40 -21.97 0.67
C ASN A 12 21.39 -20.86 1.00
N ARG A 13 20.27 -21.19 1.67
CA ARG A 13 19.19 -20.24 1.98
C ARG A 13 18.74 -19.45 0.74
N SER A 14 18.46 -20.17 -0.33
CA SER A 14 18.00 -19.54 -1.56
C SER A 14 16.63 -18.86 -1.34
N PRO A 15 16.40 -17.70 -1.96
CA PRO A 15 15.10 -17.00 -1.82
C PRO A 15 13.91 -17.92 -2.12
N VAL A 16 12.85 -17.80 -1.35
CA VAL A 16 11.64 -18.63 -1.49
C VAL A 16 11.11 -18.63 -2.93
N ASP A 17 11.04 -17.46 -3.56
CA ASP A 17 10.59 -17.35 -4.95
C ASP A 17 11.44 -18.19 -5.90
N TYR A 18 12.76 -18.18 -5.73
CA TYR A 18 13.68 -18.96 -6.55
C TYR A 18 13.47 -20.47 -6.35
N VAL A 19 13.22 -20.92 -5.11
CA VAL A 19 12.91 -22.34 -4.82
C VAL A 19 11.62 -22.75 -5.52
N ILE A 20 10.58 -21.90 -5.45
CA ILE A 20 9.27 -22.17 -6.08
C ILE A 20 9.39 -22.20 -7.59
N GLU A 21 10.13 -21.29 -8.21
CA GLU A 21 10.40 -21.29 -9.66
C GLU A 21 11.12 -22.57 -10.09
N ARG A 22 12.17 -22.97 -9.37
CA ARG A 22 12.91 -24.21 -9.67
C ARG A 22 12.05 -25.46 -9.54
N LEU A 23 11.16 -25.49 -8.57
CA LEU A 23 10.19 -26.58 -8.42
C LEU A 23 9.20 -26.63 -9.59
N SER A 24 8.66 -25.47 -9.96
CA SER A 24 7.74 -25.37 -11.10
C SER A 24 8.39 -25.81 -12.41
N GLU A 25 9.62 -25.38 -12.69
CA GLU A 25 10.39 -25.82 -13.85
C GLU A 25 10.67 -27.31 -13.84
N THR A 26 11.07 -27.86 -12.69
CA THR A 26 11.38 -29.28 -12.52
C THR A 26 10.14 -30.15 -12.72
N LEU A 27 9.02 -29.77 -12.13
CA LEU A 27 7.74 -30.50 -12.21
C LEU A 27 6.98 -30.22 -13.53
N ARG A 28 7.39 -29.20 -14.27
CA ARG A 28 6.69 -28.69 -15.45
C ARG A 28 5.21 -28.44 -15.16
N ALA A 29 4.93 -27.85 -14.02
CA ALA A 29 3.57 -27.58 -13.55
C ALA A 29 3.59 -26.36 -12.63
N PRO A 30 2.46 -25.64 -12.49
CA PRO A 30 2.36 -24.59 -11.50
C PRO A 30 2.57 -25.13 -10.09
N VAL A 31 3.29 -24.36 -9.26
CA VAL A 31 3.55 -24.67 -7.86
C VAL A 31 3.14 -23.47 -7.01
N VAL A 32 2.42 -23.73 -5.92
CA VAL A 32 1.92 -22.72 -5.00
C VAL A 32 2.36 -23.06 -3.58
N LEU A 33 2.94 -22.09 -2.90
CA LEU A 33 3.26 -22.15 -1.47
C LEU A 33 2.22 -21.34 -0.70
N GLU A 34 1.59 -21.94 0.29
CA GLU A 34 0.68 -21.28 1.22
C GLU A 34 1.20 -21.35 2.66
N ASP A 35 0.81 -20.38 3.47
CA ASP A 35 1.08 -20.38 4.91
C ASP A 35 0.08 -21.24 5.69
N SER A 36 0.23 -21.29 7.03
CA SER A 36 -0.67 -22.04 7.92
C SER A 36 -2.11 -21.51 7.97
N ALA A 37 -2.34 -20.30 7.47
CA ALA A 37 -3.67 -19.69 7.34
C ALA A 37 -4.24 -19.82 5.92
N HIS A 38 -3.63 -20.68 5.08
CA HIS A 38 -3.99 -20.91 3.68
C HIS A 38 -3.92 -19.68 2.77
N ARG A 39 -3.06 -18.70 3.12
CA ARG A 39 -2.78 -17.55 2.28
C ARG A 39 -1.59 -17.86 1.37
N VAL A 40 -1.71 -17.50 0.11
CA VAL A 40 -0.61 -17.68 -0.85
C VAL A 40 0.57 -16.78 -0.48
N VAL A 41 1.72 -17.39 -0.28
CA VAL A 41 3.01 -16.72 0.00
C VAL A 41 3.78 -16.48 -1.27
N ALA A 42 3.92 -17.54 -2.09
CA ALA A 42 4.64 -17.52 -3.35
C ALA A 42 4.03 -18.53 -4.32
N TRP A 43 4.18 -18.28 -5.61
CA TRP A 43 3.74 -19.21 -6.65
C TRP A 43 4.55 -19.00 -7.93
N ALA A 44 4.62 -20.05 -8.75
CA ALA A 44 5.22 -19.96 -10.07
C ALA A 44 4.36 -20.71 -11.09
N PRO A 45 4.16 -20.16 -12.30
CA PRO A 45 3.51 -20.87 -13.40
C PRO A 45 4.40 -22.00 -13.91
N GLY A 46 3.80 -22.96 -14.61
CA GLY A 46 4.59 -24.00 -15.32
C GLY A 46 5.41 -23.41 -16.48
N PRO A 47 6.46 -24.10 -16.95
CA PRO A 47 7.24 -23.67 -18.09
C PRO A 47 6.38 -23.59 -19.34
N GLY A 48 6.38 -22.46 -20.02
CA GLY A 48 5.54 -22.12 -21.18
C GLY A 48 4.70 -20.86 -20.99
N ALA A 49 4.71 -20.27 -19.81
CA ALA A 49 4.19 -18.93 -19.58
C ALA A 49 5.30 -17.91 -19.83
N ASP A 50 5.35 -17.37 -21.03
CA ASP A 50 6.18 -16.20 -21.31
C ASP A 50 5.41 -14.94 -20.86
N PRO A 51 5.83 -14.23 -19.80
CA PRO A 51 5.17 -13.02 -19.36
C PRO A 51 5.31 -11.85 -20.38
N GLY A 52 6.10 -12.05 -21.45
CA GLY A 52 6.42 -11.05 -22.47
C GLY A 52 5.77 -11.23 -23.84
N ALA A 53 5.03 -12.33 -24.11
CA ALA A 53 4.55 -12.64 -25.46
C ALA A 53 3.18 -12.04 -25.81
N THR A 54 2.92 -10.75 -25.56
CA THR A 54 1.63 -10.13 -25.90
C THR A 54 1.78 -8.77 -26.60
N GLU A 55 2.78 -8.57 -27.45
CA GLU A 55 2.86 -7.34 -28.26
C GLU A 55 2.98 -7.58 -29.78
N SER A 56 2.74 -8.78 -30.28
CA SER A 56 2.85 -9.07 -31.73
C SER A 56 1.68 -9.78 -32.39
N ALA A 57 0.46 -9.72 -31.84
CA ALA A 57 -0.71 -10.29 -32.48
C ALA A 57 -1.90 -9.31 -32.53
N ARG A 58 -1.69 -8.10 -32.98
CA ARG A 58 -2.75 -7.19 -33.44
C ARG A 58 -2.49 -6.85 -34.90
N THR A 59 -2.82 -7.77 -35.79
CA THR A 59 -3.29 -7.43 -37.19
C THR A 59 -3.82 -8.67 -37.86
N THR A 60 -5.02 -8.51 -38.46
CA THR A 60 -5.74 -9.38 -39.42
C THR A 60 -6.45 -10.59 -38.79
N ASP A 61 -7.75 -10.73 -38.73
CA ASP A 61 -8.71 -10.74 -39.84
C ASP A 61 -10.16 -10.88 -39.30
N ALA A 62 -11.06 -10.24 -39.97
CA ALA A 62 -12.49 -10.29 -39.72
C ALA A 62 -13.12 -11.57 -40.30
N GLY A 63 -14.01 -12.18 -39.51
CA GLY A 63 -15.07 -13.02 -40.05
C GLY A 63 -14.84 -14.53 -39.97
N ARG A 64 -15.50 -15.12 -38.94
CA ARG A 64 -16.32 -16.32 -39.10
C ARG A 64 -17.03 -16.70 -37.81
N THR A 65 -18.33 -16.63 -37.84
CA THR A 65 -19.29 -17.29 -36.93
C THR A 65 -19.00 -18.80 -36.90
N ALA A 66 -18.82 -19.35 -35.68
CA ALA A 66 -18.89 -20.80 -35.48
C ALA A 66 -19.48 -21.11 -34.09
N THR A 67 -20.57 -21.81 -34.16
CA THR A 67 -21.40 -22.52 -33.21
C THR A 67 -20.68 -23.11 -31.98
N VAL A 68 -21.31 -22.92 -30.82
CA VAL A 68 -21.04 -23.58 -29.54
C VAL A 68 -21.15 -25.12 -29.70
N SER A 69 -20.09 -25.84 -29.45
CA SER A 69 -20.09 -27.26 -29.16
C SER A 69 -19.48 -27.47 -27.76
N THR A 70 -20.35 -27.93 -26.88
CA THR A 70 -20.03 -28.38 -25.52
C THR A 70 -19.28 -29.70 -25.63
N ALA A 71 -18.09 -29.77 -25.07
CA ALA A 71 -17.26 -30.91 -24.72
C ALA A 71 -15.88 -30.94 -25.42
N ALA A 72 -14.97 -30.13 -24.92
CA ALA A 72 -13.56 -30.49 -24.88
C ALA A 72 -13.01 -29.80 -23.63
N VAL A 73 -12.67 -30.56 -22.61
CA VAL A 73 -11.73 -30.12 -21.55
C VAL A 73 -10.43 -29.88 -22.28
N SER A 74 -10.31 -28.67 -22.80
CA SER A 74 -9.12 -28.17 -23.45
C SER A 74 -8.04 -28.14 -22.35
N THR A 75 -6.98 -28.89 -22.56
CA THR A 75 -5.65 -28.69 -21.99
C THR A 75 -5.08 -27.37 -22.49
N ALA A 76 -5.86 -26.29 -22.35
CA ALA A 76 -5.40 -24.94 -22.52
C ALA A 76 -4.51 -24.60 -21.34
N THR A 77 -3.27 -24.38 -21.61
CA THR A 77 -2.17 -23.84 -20.83
C THR A 77 -2.64 -23.07 -19.62
N THR A 78 -2.72 -23.73 -18.47
CA THR A 78 -3.04 -23.15 -17.17
C THR A 78 -1.83 -22.35 -16.68
N ASN A 79 -1.57 -21.25 -17.36
CA ASN A 79 -0.47 -20.33 -17.01
C ASN A 79 -1.00 -18.96 -16.58
N ASP A 80 -2.30 -18.87 -16.36
CA ASP A 80 -2.96 -17.66 -15.93
C ASP A 80 -2.98 -17.63 -14.40
N ALA A 81 -2.43 -16.57 -13.81
CA ALA A 81 -2.41 -16.35 -12.36
C ALA A 81 -3.81 -16.49 -11.74
N GLU A 82 -4.85 -15.99 -12.45
CA GLU A 82 -6.23 -16.10 -12.02
C GLU A 82 -6.68 -17.56 -11.89
N ALA A 83 -6.43 -18.38 -12.92
CA ALA A 83 -6.80 -19.78 -12.91
C ALA A 83 -6.01 -20.61 -11.87
N ILE A 84 -4.72 -20.30 -11.68
CA ILE A 84 -3.87 -20.98 -10.71
C ILE A 84 -4.31 -20.66 -9.28
N LEU A 85 -4.60 -19.39 -8.96
CA LEU A 85 -4.84 -18.92 -7.61
C LEU A 85 -6.31 -18.89 -7.19
N ALA A 86 -7.25 -19.04 -8.11
CA ALA A 86 -8.69 -19.03 -7.83
C ALA A 86 -9.12 -19.98 -6.68
N PRO A 87 -8.57 -21.20 -6.54
CA PRO A 87 -8.90 -22.08 -5.43
C PRO A 87 -8.59 -21.45 -4.06
N TRP A 88 -7.44 -20.79 -3.92
CA TRP A 88 -7.06 -20.11 -2.66
C TRP A 88 -7.85 -18.84 -2.40
N ALA A 89 -8.20 -18.10 -3.44
CA ALA A 89 -9.02 -16.90 -3.32
C ALA A 89 -10.39 -17.15 -2.69
N ASN A 90 -10.93 -18.35 -2.89
CA ASN A 90 -12.27 -18.73 -2.44
C ASN A 90 -12.29 -19.49 -1.10
N LEU A 91 -11.12 -19.81 -0.53
CA LEU A 91 -11.04 -20.64 0.70
C LEU A 91 -11.63 -19.96 1.93
N GLY A 92 -11.52 -18.64 2.06
CA GLY A 92 -11.98 -17.92 3.25
C GLY A 92 -11.38 -18.44 4.56
N GLY A 93 -10.16 -18.99 4.52
CA GLY A 93 -9.47 -19.59 5.68
C GLY A 93 -9.80 -21.05 5.95
N ARG A 94 -10.53 -21.74 5.05
CA ARG A 94 -10.76 -23.19 5.12
C ARG A 94 -9.62 -23.94 4.43
N ASP A 95 -9.49 -25.24 4.78
CA ASP A 95 -8.53 -26.09 4.08
C ASP A 95 -8.97 -26.35 2.63
N LEU A 96 -7.99 -26.42 1.73
CA LEU A 96 -8.22 -26.69 0.32
C LEU A 96 -8.51 -28.19 0.12
N GLU A 97 -9.70 -28.53 -0.39
CA GLU A 97 -9.97 -29.86 -0.92
C GLU A 97 -9.17 -30.02 -2.22
N LEU A 98 -8.29 -31.02 -2.24
CA LEU A 98 -7.40 -31.26 -3.37
C LEU A 98 -8.14 -31.93 -4.53
N PRO A 99 -8.24 -31.27 -5.70
CA PRO A 99 -8.76 -31.92 -6.90
C PRO A 99 -7.87 -33.07 -7.35
N GLU A 100 -8.43 -33.97 -8.15
CA GLU A 100 -7.69 -35.10 -8.72
C GLU A 100 -6.46 -34.62 -9.53
N GLY A 101 -5.33 -35.29 -9.32
CA GLY A 101 -4.07 -34.98 -9.99
C GLY A 101 -3.25 -33.85 -9.35
N TRP A 102 -3.77 -33.21 -8.30
CA TRP A 102 -3.00 -32.27 -7.49
C TRP A 102 -2.21 -33.01 -6.40
N GLU A 103 -1.02 -32.52 -6.10
CA GLU A 103 -0.19 -33.04 -5.03
C GLU A 103 0.17 -31.97 -4.03
N ARG A 104 0.04 -32.27 -2.75
CA ARG A 104 0.31 -31.36 -1.65
C ARG A 104 1.19 -32.02 -0.61
N VAL A 105 2.17 -31.28 -0.12
CA VAL A 105 3.04 -31.67 0.98
C VAL A 105 3.12 -30.57 2.03
N ALA A 106 3.28 -30.93 3.29
CA ALA A 106 3.48 -29.96 4.36
C ALA A 106 4.90 -29.39 4.32
N VAL A 107 5.05 -28.10 4.61
CA VAL A 107 6.33 -27.47 4.93
C VAL A 107 6.43 -27.40 6.44
N GLU A 108 7.15 -28.37 7.01
CA GLU A 108 7.23 -28.56 8.45
C GLU A 108 8.60 -29.09 8.89
N ALA A 109 9.03 -28.72 10.09
CA ALA A 109 10.16 -29.35 10.78
C ALA A 109 10.01 -29.18 12.30
N ARG A 110 10.59 -30.13 13.06
CA ARG A 110 10.60 -30.13 14.53
C ARG A 110 9.21 -29.99 15.16
N GLY A 111 8.16 -30.52 14.50
CA GLY A 111 6.79 -30.42 14.97
C GLY A 111 6.06 -29.11 14.67
N ASN A 112 6.72 -28.14 14.04
CA ASN A 112 6.10 -26.90 13.58
C ASN A 112 5.77 -27.00 12.10
N ARG A 113 4.51 -26.76 11.75
CA ARG A 113 4.03 -26.64 10.38
C ARG A 113 3.84 -25.16 10.04
N TRP A 114 4.56 -24.68 9.03
CA TRP A 114 4.46 -23.29 8.58
C TRP A 114 3.52 -23.08 7.41
N GLY A 115 3.25 -24.15 6.65
CA GLY A 115 2.38 -24.08 5.50
C GLY A 115 2.39 -25.35 4.68
N SER A 116 2.00 -25.24 3.42
CA SER A 116 1.94 -26.35 2.47
C SER A 116 2.40 -25.92 1.08
N LEU A 117 3.01 -26.85 0.39
CA LEU A 117 3.46 -26.74 -0.98
C LEU A 117 2.58 -27.59 -1.87
N THR A 118 1.93 -27.01 -2.86
CA THR A 118 0.98 -27.66 -3.75
C THR A 118 1.45 -27.54 -5.19
N ALA A 119 1.53 -28.69 -5.91
CA ALA A 119 1.73 -28.73 -7.35
C ALA A 119 0.41 -29.06 -8.06
N LEU A 120 0.05 -28.23 -9.03
CA LEU A 120 -1.07 -28.47 -9.91
C LEU A 120 -0.77 -29.62 -10.90
N PRO A 121 -1.77 -30.15 -11.62
CA PRO A 121 -1.54 -31.22 -12.59
C PRO A 121 -0.44 -30.90 -13.58
N GLY A 122 0.37 -31.89 -13.92
CA GLY A 122 1.49 -31.77 -14.84
C GLY A 122 1.99 -33.14 -15.29
N LYS A 123 3.09 -33.13 -16.05
CA LYS A 123 3.68 -34.38 -16.57
C LYS A 123 4.29 -35.21 -15.43
N PRO A 124 4.24 -36.57 -15.52
CA PRO A 124 4.94 -37.43 -14.58
C PRO A 124 6.43 -37.11 -14.52
N HIS A 125 7.01 -37.09 -13.34
CA HIS A 125 8.43 -36.92 -13.14
C HIS A 125 9.12 -38.25 -12.81
N PRO A 126 10.31 -38.56 -13.38
CA PRO A 126 10.98 -39.86 -13.15
C PRO A 126 11.27 -40.17 -11.68
N ALA A 127 11.49 -39.17 -10.83
CA ALA A 127 11.71 -39.32 -9.40
C ALA A 127 10.39 -39.34 -8.59
N GLY A 128 9.23 -39.24 -9.24
CA GLY A 128 7.94 -38.98 -8.60
C GLY A 128 7.73 -37.52 -8.28
N ARG A 129 6.57 -36.97 -8.63
CA ARG A 129 6.23 -35.57 -8.38
C ARG A 129 6.22 -35.24 -6.90
N ARG A 130 5.61 -36.13 -6.10
CA ARG A 130 5.53 -35.99 -4.64
C ARG A 130 6.92 -35.92 -4.01
N THR A 131 7.86 -36.77 -4.42
CA THR A 131 9.24 -36.75 -3.91
C THR A 131 9.94 -35.44 -4.21
N VAL A 132 9.73 -34.88 -5.41
CA VAL A 132 10.29 -33.56 -5.76
C VAL A 132 9.70 -32.44 -4.88
N LEU A 133 8.38 -32.48 -4.62
CA LEU A 133 7.74 -31.53 -3.69
C LEU A 133 8.25 -31.68 -2.25
N GLU A 134 8.43 -32.91 -1.76
CA GLU A 134 8.97 -33.19 -0.42
C GLU A 134 10.38 -32.61 -0.25
N LEU A 135 11.22 -32.74 -1.28
CA LEU A 135 12.55 -32.12 -1.27
C LEU A 135 12.50 -30.58 -1.27
N GLY A 136 11.55 -30.01 -2.03
CA GLY A 136 11.31 -28.55 -2.02
C GLY A 136 10.78 -28.08 -0.67
N ALA A 137 9.83 -28.81 -0.08
CA ALA A 137 9.31 -28.52 1.25
C ALA A 137 10.43 -28.57 2.32
N PHE A 138 11.33 -29.55 2.22
CA PHE A 138 12.50 -29.64 3.09
C PHE A 138 13.43 -28.42 2.92
N ALA A 139 13.71 -27.98 1.69
CA ALA A 139 14.53 -26.80 1.44
C ALA A 139 13.92 -25.54 2.07
N LEU A 140 12.61 -25.34 1.92
CA LEU A 140 11.88 -24.24 2.54
C LEU A 140 11.85 -24.34 4.08
N ALA A 141 11.72 -25.55 4.61
CA ALA A 141 11.74 -25.78 6.06
C ALA A 141 13.11 -25.50 6.68
N LEU A 142 14.22 -25.75 5.97
CA LEU A 142 15.56 -25.39 6.42
C LEU A 142 15.73 -23.87 6.52
N ASP A 143 15.23 -23.13 5.53
CA ASP A 143 15.25 -21.67 5.55
C ASP A 143 14.45 -21.12 6.74
N ARG A 144 13.24 -21.63 6.96
CA ARG A 144 12.39 -21.26 8.10
C ARG A 144 12.97 -21.61 9.46
N LEU A 145 13.69 -22.71 9.59
CA LEU A 145 14.37 -23.07 10.85
C LEU A 145 15.49 -22.12 11.23
N ALA A 146 16.08 -21.46 10.23
CA ALA A 146 17.13 -20.49 10.40
C ALA A 146 16.61 -19.06 10.62
N ASP A 147 15.33 -18.83 10.36
CA ASP A 147 14.67 -17.56 10.53
C ASP A 147 14.09 -17.46 11.96
N LEU A 148 14.59 -16.48 12.72
CA LEU A 148 14.21 -16.27 14.12
C LEU A 148 12.95 -15.38 14.26
N ASP A 149 12.60 -14.61 13.23
CA ASP A 149 11.60 -13.54 13.32
C ASP A 149 10.17 -13.95 12.88
N GLY A 150 9.97 -15.18 12.42
CA GLY A 150 8.63 -15.77 12.26
C GLY A 150 7.68 -15.19 11.18
N ASP A 151 7.86 -13.96 10.72
CA ASP A 151 6.94 -13.25 9.83
C ASP A 151 7.45 -13.06 8.38
N GLN A 152 8.62 -13.59 8.06
CA GLN A 152 9.28 -13.40 6.76
C GLN A 152 8.39 -13.77 5.55
N TRP A 153 7.58 -14.82 5.67
CA TRP A 153 6.67 -15.21 4.58
C TRP A 153 5.54 -14.21 4.35
N LEU A 154 5.05 -13.60 5.42
CA LEU A 154 4.03 -12.56 5.33
C LEU A 154 4.58 -11.31 4.66
N GLU A 155 5.79 -10.90 5.06
CA GLU A 155 6.50 -9.77 4.46
C GLU A 155 6.78 -10.02 2.98
N LEU A 156 7.29 -11.21 2.63
CA LEU A 156 7.57 -11.60 1.25
C LEU A 156 6.31 -11.57 0.39
N SER A 157 5.21 -12.15 0.88
CA SER A 157 3.92 -12.17 0.18
C SER A 157 3.40 -10.74 -0.04
N SER A 158 3.45 -9.91 1.00
CA SER A 158 3.02 -8.51 0.94
C SER A 158 3.86 -7.73 -0.07
N LYS A 159 5.18 -7.80 0.04
CA LYS A 159 6.10 -7.10 -0.88
C LYS A 159 5.84 -7.49 -2.34
N ARG A 160 5.76 -8.79 -2.61
CA ARG A 160 5.48 -9.31 -3.96
C ARG A 160 4.18 -8.77 -4.53
N LEU A 161 3.13 -8.74 -3.71
CA LEU A 161 1.83 -8.24 -4.11
C LEU A 161 1.87 -6.74 -4.45
N PHE A 162 2.54 -5.94 -3.63
CA PHE A 162 2.73 -4.52 -3.91
C PHE A 162 3.60 -4.28 -5.15
N ASP A 163 4.62 -5.10 -5.39
CA ASP A 163 5.45 -5.04 -6.61
C ASP A 163 4.64 -5.33 -7.87
N VAL A 164 3.69 -6.27 -7.82
CA VAL A 164 2.76 -6.56 -8.91
C VAL A 164 1.79 -5.39 -9.12
N LEU A 165 1.20 -4.89 -8.05
CA LEU A 165 0.19 -3.84 -8.06
C LEU A 165 0.78 -2.50 -8.54
N LEU A 166 1.86 -2.04 -7.93
CA LEU A 166 2.51 -0.76 -8.27
C LEU A 166 3.28 -0.82 -9.60
N GLY A 167 3.79 -1.99 -9.95
CA GLY A 167 4.46 -2.24 -11.23
C GLY A 167 3.52 -2.45 -12.41
N GLY A 168 2.19 -2.50 -12.19
CA GLY A 168 1.20 -2.76 -13.22
C GLY A 168 1.35 -4.13 -13.89
N ARG A 169 1.95 -5.09 -13.19
CA ARG A 169 2.25 -6.43 -13.73
C ARG A 169 1.10 -7.41 -13.56
N TYR A 170 -0.09 -7.00 -13.98
CA TYR A 170 -1.31 -7.82 -14.04
C TYR A 170 -2.06 -7.49 -15.34
N ARG A 171 -2.78 -8.46 -15.88
CA ARG A 171 -3.47 -8.31 -17.19
C ARG A 171 -4.85 -7.68 -17.04
N HIS A 172 -5.57 -8.08 -16.00
CA HIS A 172 -6.96 -7.69 -15.76
C HIS A 172 -7.21 -7.47 -14.27
N ASP A 173 -8.21 -6.66 -13.94
CA ASP A 173 -8.64 -6.41 -12.55
C ASP A 173 -9.05 -7.71 -11.84
N THR A 174 -9.60 -8.69 -12.56
CA THR A 174 -9.98 -10.01 -12.02
C THR A 174 -8.77 -10.82 -11.57
N GLU A 175 -7.69 -10.79 -12.33
CA GLU A 175 -6.42 -11.43 -11.94
C GLU A 175 -5.88 -10.84 -10.65
N LEU A 176 -5.83 -9.51 -10.56
CA LEU A 176 -5.37 -8.83 -9.35
C LEU A 176 -6.30 -9.08 -8.17
N ALA A 177 -7.63 -9.10 -8.38
CA ALA A 177 -8.61 -9.45 -7.35
C ALA A 177 -8.35 -10.84 -6.78
N THR A 178 -8.08 -11.80 -7.64
CA THR A 178 -7.78 -13.18 -7.25
C THR A 178 -6.47 -13.28 -6.47
N GLN A 179 -5.42 -12.58 -6.89
CA GLN A 179 -4.14 -12.53 -6.17
C GLN A 179 -4.31 -11.91 -4.78
N LEU A 180 -5.03 -10.79 -4.67
CA LEU A 180 -5.33 -10.13 -3.39
C LEU A 180 -6.11 -11.05 -2.45
N ALA A 181 -7.17 -11.68 -2.94
CA ALA A 181 -7.99 -12.59 -2.16
C ALA A 181 -7.20 -13.84 -1.71
N ALA A 182 -6.39 -14.43 -2.58
CA ALA A 182 -5.52 -15.55 -2.27
C ALA A 182 -4.44 -15.19 -1.22
N SER A 183 -4.01 -13.94 -1.18
CA SER A 183 -3.08 -13.41 -0.17
C SER A 183 -3.77 -12.95 1.12
N GLY A 184 -5.08 -13.18 1.26
CA GLY A 184 -5.84 -12.90 2.48
C GLY A 184 -6.53 -11.54 2.53
N LEU A 185 -6.59 -10.79 1.41
CA LEU A 185 -7.35 -9.57 1.29
C LEU A 185 -8.62 -9.80 0.43
N PRO A 186 -9.77 -10.08 1.02
CA PRO A 186 -10.99 -10.27 0.26
C PRO A 186 -11.39 -8.96 -0.45
N VAL A 187 -11.84 -9.08 -1.69
CA VAL A 187 -12.12 -7.94 -2.58
C VAL A 187 -13.59 -7.89 -2.98
N GLU A 188 -14.18 -9.04 -3.28
CA GLU A 188 -15.56 -9.13 -3.79
C GLU A 188 -16.57 -8.69 -2.73
N GLY A 189 -17.46 -7.78 -3.10
CA GLY A 189 -18.47 -7.23 -2.20
C GLY A 189 -17.91 -6.38 -1.05
N ARG A 190 -16.65 -5.97 -1.12
CA ARG A 190 -15.96 -5.23 -0.05
C ARG A 190 -15.76 -3.76 -0.41
N VAL A 191 -15.48 -2.95 0.61
CA VAL A 191 -14.98 -1.58 0.45
C VAL A 191 -13.47 -1.60 0.63
N LEU A 192 -12.77 -1.08 -0.35
CA LEU A 192 -11.31 -1.13 -0.46
C LEU A 192 -10.74 0.28 -0.28
N VAL A 193 -9.70 0.41 0.51
CA VAL A 193 -9.02 1.69 0.79
C VAL A 193 -7.52 1.51 0.71
N GLY A 194 -6.85 2.34 -0.08
CA GLY A 194 -5.41 2.51 0.00
C GLY A 194 -5.06 3.48 1.12
N ALA A 195 -4.04 3.16 1.91
CA ALA A 195 -3.61 3.97 3.03
C ALA A 195 -2.08 4.00 3.16
N THR A 196 -1.56 5.00 3.86
CA THR A 196 -0.18 5.03 4.31
C THR A 196 -0.13 5.31 5.82
N LEU A 197 0.85 4.71 6.49
CA LEU A 197 1.08 4.89 7.92
C LEU A 197 2.56 5.11 8.17
N THR A 198 2.92 6.19 8.84
CA THR A 198 4.32 6.51 9.16
C THR A 198 4.43 7.10 10.57
N GLY A 199 5.58 6.90 11.22
CA GLY A 199 5.93 7.63 12.43
C GLY A 199 6.47 9.01 12.10
N ILE A 200 6.13 10.00 12.93
CA ILE A 200 6.62 11.37 12.83
C ILE A 200 7.25 11.75 14.18
N GLY A 201 8.47 12.21 14.10
CA GLY A 201 9.28 12.51 15.28
C GLY A 201 10.27 11.38 15.61
N ASP A 202 11.11 11.63 16.59
CA ASP A 202 12.06 10.63 17.06
C ASP A 202 11.32 9.54 17.86
N PHE A 203 11.43 8.29 17.41
CA PHE A 203 10.85 7.14 18.12
C PHE A 203 11.70 6.73 19.34
N GLY A 204 12.96 7.11 19.35
CA GLY A 204 13.90 6.81 20.46
C GLY A 204 14.36 5.35 20.51
N SER A 205 14.05 4.55 19.48
CA SER A 205 14.40 3.13 19.34
C SER A 205 14.76 2.81 17.90
N HIS A 206 15.03 1.52 17.60
CA HIS A 206 15.33 1.08 16.25
C HIS A 206 14.10 1.19 15.33
N ASP A 207 14.29 1.63 14.11
CA ASP A 207 13.24 1.79 13.08
C ASP A 207 12.44 0.50 12.83
N SER A 208 13.07 -0.65 12.94
CA SER A 208 12.41 -1.96 12.80
C SER A 208 11.33 -2.21 13.86
N LEU A 209 11.55 -1.75 15.09
CA LEU A 209 10.55 -1.88 16.16
C LEU A 209 9.37 -0.94 15.93
N GLU A 210 9.63 0.29 15.47
CA GLU A 210 8.58 1.24 15.12
C GLU A 210 7.66 0.66 14.03
N HIS A 211 8.24 0.14 12.93
CA HIS A 211 7.47 -0.49 11.85
C HIS A 211 6.64 -1.67 12.34
N ALA A 212 7.21 -2.57 13.13
CA ALA A 212 6.51 -3.73 13.68
C ALA A 212 5.32 -3.32 14.56
N ILE A 213 5.48 -2.27 15.38
CA ILE A 213 4.40 -1.73 16.23
C ILE A 213 3.30 -1.11 15.35
N LEU A 214 3.66 -0.27 14.37
CA LEU A 214 2.71 0.38 13.48
C LEU A 214 1.90 -0.65 12.66
N GLU A 215 2.58 -1.65 12.12
CA GLU A 215 1.95 -2.74 11.37
C GLU A 215 0.99 -3.54 12.24
N THR A 216 1.43 -3.98 13.42
CA THR A 216 0.62 -4.74 14.36
C THR A 216 -0.60 -3.93 14.80
N ALA A 217 -0.42 -2.66 15.14
CA ALA A 217 -1.50 -1.77 15.56
C ALA A 217 -2.55 -1.61 14.45
N LEU A 218 -2.13 -1.38 13.20
CA LEU A 218 -3.08 -1.22 12.09
C LEU A 218 -3.81 -2.52 11.78
N ARG A 219 -3.13 -3.68 11.78
CA ARG A 219 -3.77 -4.99 11.61
C ARG A 219 -4.84 -5.24 12.68
N ARG A 220 -4.56 -4.92 13.94
CA ARG A 220 -5.54 -5.04 15.04
C ARG A 220 -6.67 -4.04 14.92
N ALA A 221 -6.40 -2.80 14.53
CA ALA A 221 -7.42 -1.77 14.37
C ALA A 221 -8.46 -2.12 13.29
N VAL A 222 -8.06 -2.83 12.22
CA VAL A 222 -8.99 -3.27 11.17
C VAL A 222 -9.70 -4.60 11.48
N ALA A 223 -9.16 -5.42 12.38
CA ALA A 223 -9.77 -6.69 12.76
C ALA A 223 -11.07 -6.49 13.56
N PRO A 224 -11.95 -7.53 13.68
CA PRO A 224 -11.86 -8.85 13.05
C PRO A 224 -12.42 -8.90 11.62
N GLU A 225 -13.38 -8.02 11.25
CA GLU A 225 -14.06 -8.10 9.95
C GLU A 225 -13.26 -7.46 8.81
N GLY A 226 -12.42 -6.48 9.13
CA GLY A 226 -11.49 -5.86 8.19
C GLY A 226 -10.24 -6.73 7.97
N ARG A 227 -9.55 -6.48 6.87
CA ARG A 227 -8.27 -7.10 6.55
C ARG A 227 -7.31 -6.03 6.05
N ALA A 228 -6.02 -6.24 6.30
CA ALA A 228 -4.95 -5.35 5.84
C ALA A 228 -3.76 -6.15 5.32
N ILE A 229 -3.22 -5.72 4.19
CA ILE A 229 -1.90 -6.12 3.71
C ILE A 229 -1.02 -4.87 3.74
N LEU A 230 0.15 -4.98 4.35
CA LEU A 230 1.09 -3.87 4.53
C LEU A 230 2.47 -4.24 4.00
N THR A 231 3.20 -3.23 3.53
CA THR A 231 4.63 -3.33 3.21
C THR A 231 5.30 -1.98 3.43
N PRO A 232 6.53 -1.93 3.97
CA PRO A 232 7.29 -0.69 3.99
C PRO A 232 7.78 -0.33 2.58
N ASP A 233 7.75 0.95 2.25
CA ASP A 233 8.41 1.48 1.06
C ASP A 233 9.89 1.83 1.33
N ALA A 234 10.56 2.37 0.32
CA ALA A 234 11.98 2.76 0.43
C ALA A 234 12.23 3.90 1.44
N THR A 235 11.20 4.64 1.83
CA THR A 235 11.29 5.74 2.82
C THR A 235 10.96 5.29 4.23
N GLY A 236 10.57 4.03 4.42
CA GLY A 236 10.10 3.49 5.68
C GLY A 236 8.62 3.77 5.97
N THR A 237 7.88 4.37 5.02
CA THR A 237 6.43 4.52 5.13
C THR A 237 5.75 3.19 4.88
N LEU A 238 4.86 2.77 5.76
CA LEU A 238 4.04 1.59 5.55
C LEU A 238 2.92 1.90 4.54
N LEU A 239 2.97 1.23 3.41
CA LEU A 239 1.87 1.19 2.44
C LEU A 239 0.86 0.14 2.88
N ALA A 240 -0.41 0.45 2.83
CA ALA A 240 -1.47 -0.44 3.28
C ALA A 240 -2.61 -0.56 2.25
N LEU A 241 -3.04 -1.79 2.03
CA LEU A 241 -4.28 -2.13 1.34
C LEU A 241 -5.27 -2.61 2.39
N LEU A 242 -6.39 -1.92 2.51
CA LEU A 242 -7.42 -2.20 3.51
C LEU A 242 -8.69 -2.69 2.83
N SER A 243 -9.34 -3.69 3.41
CA SER A 243 -10.61 -4.25 2.94
C SER A 243 -11.59 -4.36 4.09
N PHE A 244 -12.77 -3.77 3.93
CA PHE A 244 -13.83 -3.73 4.94
C PHE A 244 -15.16 -4.28 4.41
N PRO A 245 -16.05 -4.80 5.27
CA PRO A 245 -17.43 -5.07 4.90
C PRO A 245 -18.13 -3.81 4.38
N PRO A 246 -19.16 -3.94 3.54
CA PRO A 246 -19.99 -2.80 3.16
C PRO A 246 -20.66 -2.17 4.38
N GLY A 247 -20.62 -0.83 4.49
CA GLY A 247 -21.22 -0.11 5.61
C GLY A 247 -20.45 -0.20 6.93
N ASP A 248 -19.17 -0.58 6.87
CA ASP A 248 -18.32 -0.61 8.06
C ASP A 248 -18.11 0.80 8.61
N PRO A 249 -18.47 1.07 9.88
CA PRO A 249 -18.37 2.41 10.45
C PRO A 249 -16.94 2.93 10.59
N ARG A 250 -15.93 2.05 10.55
CA ARG A 250 -14.52 2.43 10.72
C ARG A 250 -14.00 3.33 9.62
N ILE A 251 -14.56 3.22 8.41
CA ILE A 251 -14.21 4.02 7.23
C ILE A 251 -15.29 5.03 6.85
N ASP A 252 -16.33 5.18 7.68
CA ASP A 252 -17.37 6.19 7.46
C ASP A 252 -16.78 7.60 7.62
N SER A 253 -16.88 8.38 6.55
CA SER A 253 -16.34 9.74 6.46
C SER A 253 -17.24 10.81 7.09
N GLY A 254 -18.33 10.42 7.74
CA GLY A 254 -19.32 11.35 8.31
C GLY A 254 -18.76 12.28 9.41
N GLY A 255 -17.75 11.86 10.13
CA GLY A 255 -17.09 12.61 11.21
C GLY A 255 -15.74 13.24 10.82
N ALA A 256 -15.27 14.23 11.59
CA ALA A 256 -13.96 14.83 11.40
C ALA A 256 -12.81 13.82 11.61
N THR A 257 -13.05 12.82 12.46
CA THR A 257 -12.10 11.77 12.78
C THR A 257 -12.73 10.42 12.43
N PRO A 258 -12.13 9.65 11.49
CA PRO A 258 -12.64 8.32 11.18
C PRO A 258 -12.46 7.40 12.39
N PRO A 259 -13.46 6.54 12.71
CA PRO A 259 -13.38 5.62 13.85
C PRO A 259 -12.18 4.66 13.78
N LEU A 260 -11.66 4.36 12.59
CA LEU A 260 -10.41 3.61 12.41
C LEU A 260 -9.24 4.28 13.13
N ALA A 261 -9.14 5.62 13.08
CA ALA A 261 -8.07 6.35 13.75
C ALA A 261 -8.16 6.25 15.27
N ALA A 262 -9.36 6.26 15.84
CA ALA A 262 -9.55 6.07 17.27
C ALA A 262 -9.15 4.64 17.72
N ARG A 263 -9.50 3.62 16.93
CA ARG A 263 -9.06 2.24 17.18
C ARG A 263 -7.55 2.10 17.05
N LEU A 264 -6.95 2.68 16.03
CA LEU A 264 -5.48 2.69 15.86
C LEU A 264 -4.80 3.37 17.05
N ALA A 265 -5.31 4.50 17.52
CA ALA A 265 -4.78 5.18 18.69
C ALA A 265 -4.86 4.32 19.96
N HIS A 266 -5.95 3.57 20.13
CA HIS A 266 -6.10 2.63 21.23
C HIS A 266 -5.07 1.49 21.14
N GLU A 267 -4.95 0.83 19.98
CA GLU A 267 -3.96 -0.25 19.78
C GLU A 267 -2.52 0.24 20.01
N LEU A 268 -2.19 1.43 19.50
CA LEU A 268 -0.88 2.03 19.75
C LEU A 268 -0.65 2.31 21.25
N SER A 269 -1.66 2.74 21.99
CA SER A 269 -1.52 2.97 23.42
C SER A 269 -1.18 1.70 24.22
N MET A 270 -1.51 0.52 23.67
CA MET A 270 -1.22 -0.78 24.27
C MET A 270 0.12 -1.37 23.82
N LEU A 271 0.66 -0.92 22.68
CA LEU A 271 1.85 -1.51 22.06
C LEU A 271 3.09 -0.63 22.22
N LEU A 272 2.92 0.69 22.35
CA LEU A 272 4.04 1.62 22.44
C LEU A 272 4.80 1.43 23.76
N PRO A 273 6.14 1.39 23.73
CA PRO A 273 6.96 1.44 24.94
C PRO A 273 6.72 2.73 25.73
N ASP A 274 6.79 2.66 27.05
CA ASP A 274 6.69 3.83 27.93
C ASP A 274 7.78 4.88 27.67
N THR A 275 8.89 4.44 27.07
CA THR A 275 10.02 5.28 26.67
C THR A 275 9.78 6.09 25.41
N THR A 276 8.67 5.84 24.68
CA THR A 276 8.38 6.55 23.44
C THR A 276 8.18 8.04 23.69
N PRO A 277 8.95 8.93 23.04
CA PRO A 277 8.88 10.37 23.27
C PRO A 277 7.47 10.94 23.10
N ALA A 278 7.12 11.94 23.91
CA ALA A 278 5.79 12.52 23.93
C ALA A 278 5.41 13.26 22.62
N ASN A 279 6.40 13.70 21.87
CA ASN A 279 6.23 14.38 20.58
C ASN A 279 6.09 13.44 19.40
N TRP A 280 6.40 12.14 19.54
CA TRP A 280 6.18 11.15 18.48
C TRP A 280 4.69 10.95 18.19
N ARG A 281 4.34 10.83 16.93
CA ARG A 281 2.98 10.60 16.43
C ARG A 281 3.00 9.60 15.29
N ALA A 282 1.97 8.76 15.23
CA ALA A 282 1.66 8.00 14.01
C ALA A 282 0.81 8.88 13.08
N HIS A 283 1.15 8.94 11.82
CA HIS A 283 0.41 9.66 10.80
C HIS A 283 -0.26 8.68 9.83
N LEU A 284 -1.59 8.67 9.84
CA LEU A 284 -2.43 7.84 8.99
C LEU A 284 -3.02 8.67 7.86
N SER A 285 -2.69 8.33 6.62
CA SER A 285 -3.31 8.91 5.44
C SER A 285 -4.26 7.89 4.79
N LEU A 286 -5.53 8.25 4.67
CA LEU A 286 -6.57 7.42 4.06
C LEU A 286 -6.92 7.95 2.68
N GLY A 287 -6.82 7.11 1.67
CA GLY A 287 -7.32 7.39 0.34
C GLY A 287 -8.85 7.31 0.26
N VAL A 288 -9.39 7.55 -0.92
CA VAL A 288 -10.83 7.48 -1.17
C VAL A 288 -11.29 6.02 -1.15
N PRO A 289 -12.30 5.66 -0.33
CA PRO A 289 -12.87 4.32 -0.33
C PRO A 289 -13.53 3.99 -1.68
N GLY A 290 -13.37 2.76 -2.14
CA GLY A 290 -13.96 2.30 -3.40
C GLY A 290 -14.34 0.82 -3.36
N ARG A 291 -15.07 0.37 -4.38
CA ARG A 291 -15.48 -1.04 -4.51
C ARG A 291 -14.80 -1.76 -5.67
N ARG A 292 -14.00 -1.05 -6.46
CA ARG A 292 -13.30 -1.58 -7.62
C ARG A 292 -11.80 -1.62 -7.36
N ILE A 293 -11.12 -2.57 -7.95
CA ILE A 293 -9.66 -2.73 -7.85
C ILE A 293 -8.94 -1.48 -8.36
N GLY A 294 -9.32 -0.95 -9.52
CA GLY A 294 -8.73 0.29 -10.05
C GLY A 294 -8.89 1.46 -9.08
N GLY A 295 -10.01 1.53 -8.32
CA GLY A 295 -10.21 2.50 -7.26
C GLY A 295 -9.25 2.31 -6.08
N LEU A 296 -8.93 1.07 -5.70
CA LEU A 296 -7.96 0.76 -4.67
C LEU A 296 -6.55 1.24 -5.05
N ILE A 297 -6.13 0.96 -6.28
CA ILE A 297 -4.83 1.39 -6.80
C ILE A 297 -4.73 2.92 -6.78
N THR A 298 -5.71 3.60 -7.37
CA THR A 298 -5.77 5.07 -7.38
C THR A 298 -5.80 5.65 -5.96
N SER A 299 -6.52 5.01 -5.04
CA SER A 299 -6.59 5.38 -3.63
C SER A 299 -5.21 5.33 -2.97
N LEU A 300 -4.48 4.22 -3.16
CA LEU A 300 -3.14 4.04 -2.63
C LEU A 300 -2.13 5.01 -3.26
N GLU A 301 -2.11 5.10 -4.59
CA GLU A 301 -1.18 5.98 -5.30
C GLU A 301 -1.36 7.45 -4.89
N ARG A 302 -2.60 7.89 -4.74
CA ARG A 302 -2.91 9.25 -4.31
C ARG A 302 -2.31 9.57 -2.94
N VAL A 303 -2.47 8.69 -1.94
CA VAL A 303 -1.89 8.94 -0.60
C VAL A 303 -0.38 8.76 -0.59
N ARG A 304 0.17 7.84 -1.39
CA ARG A 304 1.61 7.63 -1.52
C ARG A 304 2.32 8.83 -2.15
N VAL A 305 1.79 9.37 -3.25
CA VAL A 305 2.36 10.52 -3.96
C VAL A 305 2.20 11.81 -3.16
N ALA A 306 1.07 11.97 -2.46
CA ALA A 306 0.85 13.14 -1.61
C ALA A 306 1.84 13.23 -0.45
N GLY A 307 2.35 12.10 0.01
CA GLY A 307 3.23 12.03 1.17
C GLY A 307 2.58 12.63 2.42
N TRP A 308 3.40 13.28 3.24
CA TRP A 308 2.88 13.96 4.42
C TRP A 308 2.20 15.29 4.05
N LEU A 309 0.98 15.47 4.53
CA LEU A 309 0.22 16.72 4.47
C LEU A 309 -0.20 17.11 5.90
N PRO A 310 -0.58 18.37 6.18
CA PRO A 310 -1.11 18.75 7.49
C PRO A 310 -2.35 17.92 7.85
N ALA A 311 -2.36 17.36 9.06
CA ALA A 311 -3.46 16.54 9.54
C ALA A 311 -4.76 17.36 9.68
N VAL A 312 -5.89 16.74 9.30
CA VAL A 312 -7.23 17.32 9.50
C VAL A 312 -7.78 17.02 10.88
N ALA A 313 -7.30 15.96 11.52
CA ALA A 313 -7.71 15.53 12.85
C ALA A 313 -6.58 14.82 13.59
N ALA A 314 -6.69 14.78 14.92
CA ALA A 314 -5.80 14.02 15.79
C ALA A 314 -6.59 13.33 16.90
N VAL A 315 -6.22 12.09 17.20
CA VAL A 315 -6.76 11.28 18.30
C VAL A 315 -5.59 10.60 19.01
N GLY A 316 -5.38 10.92 20.29
CA GLY A 316 -4.23 10.40 21.03
C GLY A 316 -2.92 10.71 20.31
N ARG A 317 -2.15 9.66 20.02
CA ARG A 317 -0.88 9.76 19.27
C ARG A 317 -1.05 9.55 17.75
N VAL A 318 -2.27 9.57 17.22
CA VAL A 318 -2.55 9.40 15.79
C VAL A 318 -3.02 10.73 15.20
N THR A 319 -2.34 11.16 14.15
CA THR A 319 -2.79 12.25 13.26
C THR A 319 -3.37 11.64 11.99
N VAL A 320 -4.42 12.24 11.45
CA VAL A 320 -5.19 11.66 10.36
C VAL A 320 -5.33 12.63 9.21
N GLN A 321 -5.21 12.08 8.02
CA GLN A 321 -5.57 12.70 6.76
C GLN A 321 -6.57 11.84 5.99
N GLN A 322 -7.45 12.49 5.26
CA GLN A 322 -8.44 11.83 4.40
C GLN A 322 -8.48 12.52 3.04
N ALA A 323 -8.19 11.77 1.97
CA ALA A 323 -8.18 12.30 0.62
C ALA A 323 -9.55 12.88 0.19
N GLU A 324 -10.65 12.32 0.70
CA GLU A 324 -12.00 12.85 0.46
C GLU A 324 -12.23 14.25 1.03
N ARG A 325 -11.56 14.58 2.15
CA ARG A 325 -11.72 15.86 2.84
C ARG A 325 -10.75 16.94 2.35
N GLN A 326 -9.68 16.52 1.68
CA GLN A 326 -8.64 17.42 1.17
C GLN A 326 -8.37 17.18 -0.32
N PRO A 327 -9.41 17.11 -1.19
CA PRO A 327 -9.24 16.70 -2.58
C PRO A 327 -8.29 17.62 -3.34
N LEU A 328 -8.33 18.94 -3.08
CA LEU A 328 -7.45 19.91 -3.71
C LEU A 328 -5.99 19.73 -3.27
N ALA A 329 -5.74 19.53 -1.97
CA ALA A 329 -4.40 19.32 -1.45
C ALA A 329 -3.75 18.07 -2.07
N TYR A 330 -4.48 16.95 -2.13
CA TYR A 330 -4.00 15.72 -2.76
C TYR A 330 -3.77 15.87 -4.27
N LEU A 331 -4.64 16.60 -4.97
CA LEU A 331 -4.47 16.90 -6.39
C LEU A 331 -3.20 17.72 -6.63
N MET A 332 -3.04 18.80 -5.88
CA MET A 332 -1.90 19.71 -6.04
C MET A 332 -0.58 19.03 -5.70
N ARG A 333 -0.56 18.16 -4.67
CA ARG A 333 0.61 17.35 -4.37
C ARG A 333 0.98 16.39 -5.50
N GLY A 334 -0.01 15.74 -6.11
CA GLY A 334 0.22 14.88 -7.27
C GLY A 334 0.76 15.62 -8.49
N LEU A 335 0.48 16.92 -8.61
CA LEU A 335 0.92 17.78 -9.71
C LEU A 335 2.17 18.62 -9.37
N SER A 336 2.64 18.61 -8.13
CA SER A 336 3.72 19.49 -7.65
C SER A 336 5.05 19.34 -8.43
N ALA A 337 5.32 18.16 -9.00
CA ALA A 337 6.49 17.93 -9.84
C ALA A 337 6.33 18.42 -11.30
N THR A 338 5.14 18.90 -11.69
CA THR A 338 4.86 19.39 -13.04
C THR A 338 5.48 20.78 -13.22
N PRO A 339 6.33 21.02 -14.23
CA PRO A 339 7.03 22.29 -14.40
C PRO A 339 6.11 23.52 -14.43
N ALA A 340 4.96 23.41 -15.12
CA ALA A 340 3.99 24.51 -15.18
C ALA A 340 3.37 24.85 -13.81
N VAL A 341 3.18 23.86 -12.93
CA VAL A 341 2.67 24.08 -11.58
C VAL A 341 3.73 24.68 -10.67
N GLN A 342 4.99 24.26 -10.83
CA GLN A 342 6.13 24.84 -10.10
C GLN A 342 6.32 26.31 -10.49
N GLU A 343 6.37 26.62 -11.79
CA GLU A 343 6.47 27.97 -12.31
C GLU A 343 5.32 28.86 -11.81
N PHE A 344 4.10 28.36 -11.85
CA PHE A 344 2.94 29.07 -11.31
C PHE A 344 3.09 29.38 -9.81
N ALA A 345 3.49 28.40 -9.00
CA ALA A 345 3.63 28.58 -7.56
C ALA A 345 4.77 29.54 -7.22
N GLU A 346 5.91 29.41 -7.91
CA GLU A 346 7.04 30.31 -7.76
C GLU A 346 6.66 31.74 -8.11
N ASN A 347 6.04 31.96 -9.27
CA ASN A 347 5.64 33.32 -9.70
C ASN A 347 4.62 33.94 -8.74
N ALA A 348 3.65 33.18 -8.26
CA ALA A 348 2.62 33.69 -7.36
C ALA A 348 3.15 34.02 -5.96
N LEU A 349 4.18 33.32 -5.48
CA LEU A 349 4.70 33.49 -4.12
C LEU A 349 6.09 34.17 -4.06
N ALA A 350 6.76 34.40 -5.20
CA ALA A 350 8.13 34.91 -5.24
C ALA A 350 8.38 36.11 -4.34
N PRO A 351 7.59 37.23 -4.39
CA PRO A 351 7.87 38.39 -3.57
C PRO A 351 7.80 38.12 -2.08
N LEU A 352 6.88 37.23 -1.67
CA LEU A 352 6.68 36.85 -0.28
C LEU A 352 7.81 35.95 0.22
N LEU A 353 8.21 34.93 -0.58
CA LEU A 353 9.30 34.04 -0.26
C LEU A 353 10.66 34.76 -0.22
N GLU A 354 10.86 35.73 -1.11
CA GLU A 354 12.05 36.56 -1.13
C GLU A 354 12.13 37.43 0.11
N HIS A 355 11.02 38.07 0.50
CA HIS A 355 10.94 38.84 1.74
C HIS A 355 11.26 37.95 2.97
N ASP A 356 10.70 36.77 3.08
CA ASP A 356 10.94 35.84 4.21
C ASP A 356 12.40 35.33 4.27
N ARG A 357 13.07 35.18 3.10
CA ARG A 357 14.48 34.81 3.06
C ARG A 357 15.44 35.93 3.45
N HIS A 358 15.11 37.17 3.10
CA HIS A 358 15.97 38.33 3.32
C HIS A 358 15.66 39.10 4.62
N GLY A 359 14.80 38.53 5.49
CA GLY A 359 14.43 39.11 6.77
C GLY A 359 15.64 39.41 7.65
N GLY A 360 15.99 40.73 7.78
CA GLY A 360 17.03 41.19 8.69
C GLY A 360 16.55 41.30 10.14
N PRO A 361 17.42 41.78 11.08
CA PRO A 361 17.05 41.99 12.47
C PRO A 361 15.82 42.93 12.58
N GLY A 362 14.70 42.40 13.05
CA GLY A 362 13.42 43.11 13.14
C GLY A 362 12.39 42.74 12.07
N HIS A 363 12.75 41.95 11.08
CA HIS A 363 11.81 41.34 10.14
C HIS A 363 11.53 39.90 10.61
N SER A 364 10.28 39.57 10.80
CA SER A 364 9.90 38.19 11.05
C SER A 364 9.69 37.52 9.71
N GLY A 365 10.49 36.54 9.37
CA GLY A 365 10.35 35.69 8.20
C GLY A 365 9.19 34.70 8.37
N ASP A 366 7.98 35.23 8.65
CA ASP A 366 6.80 34.43 8.98
C ASP A 366 5.59 34.74 8.06
N LEU A 367 5.78 35.51 6.98
CA LEU A 367 4.68 35.94 6.12
C LEU A 367 4.01 34.74 5.43
N GLN A 368 4.80 33.75 5.05
CA GLN A 368 4.24 32.50 4.50
C GLN A 368 3.33 31.80 5.51
N GLN A 369 3.71 31.72 6.78
CA GLN A 369 2.92 31.16 7.85
C GLN A 369 1.63 31.95 8.12
N VAL A 370 1.74 33.29 8.09
CA VAL A 370 0.58 34.18 8.25
C VAL A 370 -0.41 34.01 7.10
N LEU A 371 0.08 33.96 5.87
CA LEU A 371 -0.75 33.71 4.69
C LEU A 371 -1.45 32.35 4.78
N GLN A 372 -0.72 31.31 5.15
CA GLN A 372 -1.28 29.97 5.34
C GLN A 372 -2.39 29.96 6.40
N ALA A 373 -2.18 30.60 7.55
CA ALA A 373 -3.19 30.70 8.59
C ALA A 373 -4.43 31.50 8.13
N TYR A 374 -4.23 32.57 7.34
CA TYR A 374 -5.32 33.34 6.76
C TYR A 374 -6.14 32.51 5.77
N LEU A 375 -5.50 31.85 4.82
CA LEU A 375 -6.16 31.05 3.78
C LEU A 375 -6.87 29.81 4.35
N ALA A 376 -6.42 29.30 5.47
CA ALA A 376 -7.15 28.24 6.20
C ALA A 376 -8.45 28.73 6.86
N HIS A 377 -8.56 30.04 7.16
CA HIS A 377 -9.70 30.66 7.84
C HIS A 377 -10.05 32.04 7.28
N PRO A 378 -10.33 32.18 5.99
CA PRO A 378 -10.45 33.49 5.33
C PRO A 378 -11.61 34.33 5.86
N THR A 379 -12.68 33.69 6.34
CA THR A 379 -13.84 34.34 6.94
C THR A 379 -13.71 34.60 8.45
N ASN A 380 -12.65 34.07 9.09
CA ASN A 380 -12.45 34.20 10.54
C ASN A 380 -11.01 34.65 10.87
N ARG A 381 -10.73 35.92 10.62
CA ARG A 381 -9.40 36.52 10.87
C ARG A 381 -8.94 36.41 12.32
N SER A 382 -9.87 36.32 13.29
CA SER A 382 -9.50 36.14 14.70
C SER A 382 -8.94 34.75 14.98
N LEU A 383 -9.57 33.71 14.40
CA LEU A 383 -9.05 32.36 14.49
C LEU A 383 -7.74 32.21 13.70
N ALA A 384 -7.64 32.85 12.53
CA ALA A 384 -6.39 32.88 11.76
C ALA A 384 -5.23 33.47 12.56
N ALA A 385 -5.44 34.63 13.22
CA ALA A 385 -4.43 35.24 14.06
C ALA A 385 -4.00 34.34 15.24
N GLN A 386 -4.96 33.67 15.88
CA GLN A 386 -4.69 32.71 16.94
C GLN A 386 -3.85 31.52 16.43
N ARG A 387 -4.17 31.02 15.24
CA ARG A 387 -3.42 29.92 14.60
C ARG A 387 -2.00 30.34 14.20
N ALA A 388 -1.82 31.57 13.75
CA ALA A 388 -0.52 32.17 13.50
C ALA A 388 0.25 32.52 14.79
N ARG A 389 -0.35 32.37 15.97
CA ARG A 389 0.23 32.75 17.28
C ARG A 389 0.60 34.23 17.38
N LEU A 390 -0.18 35.09 16.72
CA LEU A 390 0.02 36.52 16.68
C LEU A 390 -1.14 37.27 17.34
N SER A 391 -0.87 38.47 17.87
CA SER A 391 -1.93 39.39 18.25
C SER A 391 -2.71 39.87 17.01
N ARG A 392 -3.97 40.24 17.19
CA ARG A 392 -4.79 40.72 16.07
C ARG A 392 -4.13 41.87 15.31
N SER A 393 -3.59 42.85 16.03
CA SER A 393 -2.95 44.01 15.44
C SER A 393 -1.76 43.64 14.55
N VAL A 394 -0.87 42.76 15.05
CA VAL A 394 0.28 42.27 14.31
C VAL A 394 -0.17 41.46 13.09
N PHE A 395 -1.17 40.60 13.27
CA PHE A 395 -1.71 39.80 12.18
C PHE A 395 -2.25 40.66 11.04
N TYR A 396 -3.03 41.69 11.34
CA TYR A 396 -3.54 42.61 10.31
C TYR A 396 -2.43 43.41 9.63
N GLN A 397 -1.40 43.86 10.35
CA GLN A 397 -0.24 44.52 9.74
C GLN A 397 0.50 43.59 8.77
N ARG A 398 0.62 42.32 9.14
CA ARG A 398 1.24 41.29 8.26
C ARG A 398 0.40 41.03 7.01
N LEU A 399 -0.93 40.92 7.13
CA LEU A 399 -1.80 40.78 5.96
C LEU A 399 -1.68 41.97 5.02
N ALA A 400 -1.67 43.21 5.55
CA ALA A 400 -1.48 44.42 4.72
C ALA A 400 -0.12 44.39 3.99
N LEU A 401 0.94 43.96 4.66
CA LEU A 401 2.25 43.80 4.02
C LEU A 401 2.25 42.72 2.93
N ILE A 402 1.52 41.61 3.12
CA ILE A 402 1.37 40.56 2.11
C ILE A 402 0.62 41.13 0.86
N GLU A 403 -0.47 41.89 1.08
CA GLU A 403 -1.20 42.55 0.00
C GLU A 403 -0.31 43.52 -0.78
N GLU A 404 0.52 44.31 -0.08
CA GLU A 404 1.47 45.23 -0.71
C GLU A 404 2.56 44.50 -1.52
N LEU A 405 3.17 43.45 -0.94
CA LEU A 405 4.23 42.69 -1.60
C LEU A 405 3.75 41.92 -2.83
N LEU A 406 2.56 41.34 -2.75
CA LEU A 406 1.98 40.57 -3.84
C LEU A 406 1.18 41.42 -4.84
N GLY A 407 0.83 42.66 -4.48
CA GLY A 407 0.02 43.55 -5.29
C GLY A 407 -1.41 43.06 -5.51
N VAL A 408 -1.99 42.36 -4.52
CA VAL A 408 -3.31 41.72 -4.61
C VAL A 408 -4.22 42.10 -3.45
N ASP A 409 -5.53 41.92 -3.63
CA ASP A 409 -6.52 42.02 -2.55
C ASP A 409 -6.81 40.63 -1.98
N LEU A 410 -6.46 40.40 -0.73
CA LEU A 410 -6.72 39.13 -0.03
C LEU A 410 -8.22 38.88 0.27
N ALA A 411 -9.10 39.88 0.04
CA ALA A 411 -10.55 39.68 0.14
C ALA A 411 -11.16 39.16 -1.17
N ASP A 412 -10.42 39.23 -2.28
CA ASP A 412 -10.87 38.73 -3.57
C ASP A 412 -10.83 37.20 -3.64
N GLY A 413 -11.91 36.58 -4.13
CA GLY A 413 -12.06 35.13 -4.21
C GLY A 413 -11.08 34.44 -5.16
N GLU A 414 -10.74 35.07 -6.28
CA GLU A 414 -9.76 34.54 -7.24
C GLU A 414 -8.35 34.57 -6.65
N THR A 415 -8.01 35.66 -5.95
CA THR A 415 -6.76 35.80 -5.20
C THR A 415 -6.62 34.71 -4.13
N ILE A 416 -7.67 34.47 -3.31
CA ILE A 416 -7.68 33.41 -2.30
C ILE A 416 -7.45 32.06 -2.96
N ALA A 417 -8.15 31.75 -4.05
CA ALA A 417 -7.99 30.49 -4.76
C ALA A 417 -6.56 30.31 -5.34
N THR A 418 -6.05 31.35 -6.00
CA THR A 418 -4.70 31.38 -6.59
C THR A 418 -3.63 31.12 -5.54
N LEU A 419 -3.66 31.86 -4.43
CA LEU A 419 -2.66 31.74 -3.36
C LEU A 419 -2.79 30.40 -2.62
N THR A 420 -4.01 29.86 -2.46
CA THR A 420 -4.23 28.53 -1.89
C THR A 420 -3.58 27.45 -2.74
N VAL A 421 -3.81 27.49 -4.06
CA VAL A 421 -3.21 26.52 -5.00
C VAL A 421 -1.68 26.68 -5.02
N ALA A 422 -1.16 27.90 -5.04
CA ALA A 422 0.27 28.16 -5.04
C ALA A 422 0.97 27.63 -3.77
N LEU A 423 0.39 27.87 -2.59
CA LEU A 423 0.93 27.32 -1.34
C LEU A 423 0.91 25.80 -1.27
N LEU A 424 -0.17 25.16 -1.75
CA LEU A 424 -0.27 23.70 -1.79
C LEU A 424 0.77 23.09 -2.73
N ALA A 425 1.02 23.75 -3.88
CA ALA A 425 2.04 23.33 -4.83
C ALA A 425 3.45 23.53 -4.27
N HIS A 426 3.74 24.71 -3.67
CA HIS A 426 5.04 25.03 -3.11
C HIS A 426 5.42 24.15 -1.92
N GLY A 427 4.50 23.87 -1.01
CA GLY A 427 4.74 22.98 0.13
C GLY A 427 5.04 21.52 -0.26
N GLY A 428 4.95 21.14 -1.53
CA GLY A 428 5.32 19.83 -2.08
C GLY A 428 6.80 19.64 -2.39
N THR A 429 7.54 20.75 -2.43
CA THR A 429 8.96 20.77 -2.83
C THR A 429 9.92 21.00 -1.65
N SER A 430 9.40 21.09 -0.40
CA SER A 430 10.19 21.37 0.81
C SER A 430 10.47 20.11 1.60
#